data_953388880dede1c988917c18ee4a478f
#
_entry.id   953388880dede1c988917c18ee4a478f
#
_cell.length_a   1.000
_cell.length_b   1.000
_cell.length_c   1.000
_cell.angle_alpha   90.00
_cell.angle_beta   90.00
_cell.angle_gamma   90.00
#
_symmetry.space_group_name_H-M   'P 1'
#
loop_
_entity.id
_entity.type
_entity.pdbx_description
1 polymer ?
#
loop_
_entity_poly.entity_id
_entity_poly.type
_entity_poly.pdbx_seq_one_letter_code
_entity_poly.pdbx_strand_id
1 'polypeptide(L)'
;SIMIYTITFNPALDYIMVVPSCRSGEVNRTESEKIMAGGKGINVSIVLNNMGVENTALGFISGFTGGAIENILADMNCKTDFIKLDNGFSRINVKIKSDTETEINGQGPDISDGAVKKLYEKLDSLNDGDTLVLAGSIPSSLSDSIYCEIMDYLKDKKLNIVVDATKDLLVNVLKYKPFLVKPNNHEIGEIFGVELKTRSEVVPYAKKMQEMGAKNVLVSMAGEGAVFVGEN
;
A
#
# COMPACT_ATOMS: atom_id res chain seq x y z
N SER A 1 -11.79 22.30 -1.16
CA SER A 1 -11.42 21.25 -2.13
C SER A 1 -11.16 19.94 -1.40
N ILE A 2 -11.59 18.84 -2.01
CA ILE A 2 -11.37 17.48 -1.49
C ILE A 2 -9.97 17.03 -1.89
N MET A 3 -9.22 16.54 -0.93
CA MET A 3 -7.86 16.04 -1.14
C MET A 3 -7.78 14.54 -0.92
N ILE A 4 -6.84 13.90 -1.61
CA ILE A 4 -6.52 12.49 -1.44
C ILE A 4 -5.11 12.38 -0.87
N TYR A 5 -4.98 11.60 0.19
CA TYR A 5 -3.69 11.28 0.82
C TYR A 5 -3.48 9.78 0.79
N THR A 6 -2.26 9.35 0.50
CA THR A 6 -1.85 7.95 0.62
C THR A 6 -0.81 7.84 1.74
N ILE A 7 -0.80 6.72 2.45
CA ILE A 7 0.25 6.43 3.42
C ILE A 7 0.97 5.16 2.99
N THR A 8 2.31 5.25 2.87
CA THR A 8 3.18 4.11 2.67
C THR A 8 4.12 4.02 3.87
N PHE A 9 3.90 3.01 4.73
CA PHE A 9 4.73 2.85 5.92
C PHE A 9 6.15 2.43 5.62
N ASN A 10 6.35 1.69 4.53
CA ASN A 10 7.65 1.14 4.18
C ASN A 10 7.99 1.33 2.70
N PRO A 11 8.22 2.59 2.27
CA PRO A 11 8.65 2.88 0.90
C PRO A 11 9.92 2.15 0.52
N ALA A 12 10.10 1.90 -0.76
CA ALA A 12 11.25 1.18 -1.28
C ALA A 12 11.82 1.85 -2.53
N LEU A 13 13.12 1.66 -2.75
CA LEU A 13 13.68 1.68 -4.08
C LEU A 13 13.57 0.27 -4.64
N ASP A 14 12.90 0.11 -5.76
CA ASP A 14 12.80 -1.17 -6.45
C ASP A 14 13.88 -1.21 -7.53
N TYR A 15 14.82 -2.13 -7.35
CA TYR A 15 15.86 -2.40 -8.33
C TYR A 15 15.41 -3.59 -9.18
N ILE A 16 15.02 -3.31 -10.42
CA ILE A 16 14.46 -4.29 -11.34
C ILE A 16 15.52 -4.63 -12.37
N MET A 17 15.90 -5.89 -12.46
CA MET A 17 16.91 -6.34 -13.40
C MET A 17 16.42 -7.51 -14.24
N VAL A 18 16.83 -7.53 -15.50
CA VAL A 18 16.63 -8.68 -16.39
C VAL A 18 17.95 -9.44 -16.46
N VAL A 19 17.91 -10.71 -16.07
CA VAL A 19 19.05 -11.61 -16.10
C VAL A 19 18.60 -12.85 -16.89
N PRO A 20 19.09 -13.07 -18.12
CA PRO A 20 18.56 -14.13 -18.99
C PRO A 20 18.60 -15.53 -18.37
N SER A 21 19.63 -15.81 -17.57
CA SER A 21 19.74 -17.07 -16.85
C SER A 21 20.40 -16.79 -15.50
N CYS A 22 19.58 -16.66 -14.45
CA CYS A 22 20.09 -16.39 -13.10
C CYS A 22 20.48 -17.71 -12.42
N ARG A 23 21.77 -17.86 -12.09
CA ARG A 23 22.31 -19.06 -11.46
C ARG A 23 22.90 -18.76 -10.10
N SER A 24 22.44 -19.51 -9.12
CA SER A 24 22.96 -19.40 -7.75
C SER A 24 24.42 -19.83 -7.70
N GLY A 25 25.22 -19.08 -6.93
CA GLY A 25 26.64 -19.38 -6.76
C GLY A 25 27.54 -18.93 -7.89
N GLU A 26 27.01 -18.27 -8.90
CA GLU A 26 27.77 -17.77 -10.04
C GLU A 26 27.67 -16.25 -10.16
N VAL A 27 28.57 -15.66 -10.95
CA VAL A 27 28.48 -14.24 -11.33
C VAL A 27 27.47 -14.15 -12.47
N ASN A 28 26.39 -13.44 -12.23
CA ASN A 28 25.36 -13.17 -13.22
C ASN A 28 25.45 -11.71 -13.66
N ARG A 29 25.24 -11.45 -14.93
CA ARG A 29 25.25 -10.10 -15.48
C ARG A 29 23.89 -9.74 -16.01
N THR A 30 23.46 -8.51 -15.69
CA THR A 30 22.17 -8.00 -16.15
C THR A 30 22.22 -7.71 -17.65
N GLU A 31 21.07 -7.93 -18.30
CA GLU A 31 20.81 -7.45 -19.66
C GLU A 31 20.26 -6.04 -19.65
N SER A 32 19.44 -5.74 -18.67
CA SER A 32 18.88 -4.39 -18.43
C SER A 32 18.56 -4.20 -16.96
N GLU A 33 18.50 -2.95 -16.56
CA GLU A 33 18.18 -2.58 -15.17
C GLU A 33 17.43 -1.25 -15.12
N LYS A 34 16.57 -1.12 -14.11
CA LYS A 34 15.92 0.16 -13.80
C LYS A 34 15.63 0.27 -12.32
N ILE A 35 15.54 1.50 -11.85
CA ILE A 35 15.23 1.84 -10.46
C ILE A 35 13.92 2.61 -10.44
N MET A 36 13.01 2.19 -9.58
CA MET A 36 11.69 2.82 -9.42
C MET A 36 11.41 3.07 -7.94
N ALA A 37 10.60 4.07 -7.67
CA ALA A 37 10.03 4.22 -6.33
C ALA A 37 8.91 3.19 -6.15
N GLY A 38 8.87 2.53 -5.00
CA GLY A 38 7.92 1.46 -4.72
C GLY A 38 7.26 1.58 -3.37
N GLY A 39 6.25 0.76 -3.19
CA GLY A 39 5.34 0.73 -2.07
C GLY A 39 3.91 0.92 -2.57
N LYS A 40 2.95 0.19 -1.98
CA LYS A 40 1.57 0.20 -2.50
C LYS A 40 0.93 1.59 -2.49
N GLY A 41 1.08 2.33 -1.40
CA GLY A 41 0.54 3.69 -1.32
C GLY A 41 1.18 4.63 -2.35
N ILE A 42 2.48 4.53 -2.52
CA ILE A 42 3.21 5.30 -3.53
C ILE A 42 2.71 4.94 -4.93
N ASN A 43 2.49 3.65 -5.21
CA ASN A 43 1.94 3.22 -6.50
C ASN A 43 0.56 3.81 -6.75
N VAL A 44 -0.29 3.89 -5.74
CA VAL A 44 -1.60 4.55 -5.85
C VAL A 44 -1.42 6.03 -6.19
N SER A 45 -0.52 6.73 -5.51
CA SER A 45 -0.23 8.13 -5.77
C SER A 45 0.26 8.37 -7.20
N ILE A 46 1.13 7.50 -7.71
CA ILE A 46 1.63 7.59 -9.08
C ILE A 46 0.48 7.42 -10.09
N VAL A 47 -0.37 6.41 -9.88
CA VAL A 47 -1.52 6.16 -10.76
C VAL A 47 -2.47 7.36 -10.76
N LEU A 48 -2.82 7.87 -9.59
CA LEU A 48 -3.69 9.05 -9.47
C LEU A 48 -3.07 10.27 -10.18
N ASN A 49 -1.77 10.48 -9.99
CA ASN A 49 -1.07 11.56 -10.65
C ASN A 49 -1.11 11.44 -12.17
N ASN A 50 -0.91 10.23 -12.70
CA ASN A 50 -0.99 9.97 -14.15
C ASN A 50 -2.40 10.18 -14.71
N MET A 51 -3.42 10.05 -13.88
CA MET A 51 -4.81 10.31 -14.23
C MET A 51 -5.21 11.78 -14.06
N GLY A 52 -4.28 12.64 -13.63
CA GLY A 52 -4.55 14.04 -13.38
C GLY A 52 -5.30 14.31 -12.07
N VAL A 53 -5.31 13.36 -11.15
CA VAL A 53 -5.97 13.49 -9.85
C VAL A 53 -4.96 13.94 -8.80
N GLU A 54 -5.17 15.12 -8.26
CA GLU A 54 -4.28 15.68 -7.24
C GLU A 54 -4.31 14.85 -5.97
N ASN A 55 -3.13 14.54 -5.43
CA ASN A 55 -2.98 13.78 -4.20
C ASN A 55 -1.63 14.06 -3.57
N THR A 56 -1.47 13.65 -2.31
CA THR A 56 -0.20 13.77 -1.59
C THR A 56 0.17 12.43 -0.98
N ALA A 57 1.40 11.98 -1.23
CA ALA A 57 1.93 10.76 -0.64
C ALA A 57 2.58 11.08 0.71
N LEU A 58 2.07 10.44 1.77
CA LEU A 58 2.65 10.43 3.10
C LEU A 58 3.38 9.11 3.32
N GLY A 59 4.26 9.07 4.28
CA GLY A 59 4.99 7.88 4.65
C GLY A 59 6.29 8.24 5.36
N PHE A 60 7.13 7.23 5.56
CA PHE A 60 8.39 7.36 6.29
C PHE A 60 9.54 7.04 5.36
N ILE A 61 10.53 7.92 5.28
CA ILE A 61 11.74 7.71 4.49
C ILE A 61 12.98 7.91 5.34
N SER A 62 14.10 7.34 4.94
CA SER A 62 15.35 7.43 5.66
C SER A 62 16.55 7.33 4.73
N GLY A 63 17.63 8.01 5.11
CA GLY A 63 18.92 7.91 4.44
C GLY A 63 18.92 8.30 2.97
N PHE A 64 19.99 7.89 2.26
CA PHE A 64 20.14 8.27 0.84
C PHE A 64 19.08 7.63 -0.05
N THR A 65 18.63 6.43 0.28
CA THR A 65 17.59 5.75 -0.48
C THR A 65 16.23 6.44 -0.32
N GLY A 66 15.94 6.95 0.87
CA GLY A 66 14.75 7.78 1.10
C GLY A 66 14.78 9.06 0.28
N GLY A 67 15.94 9.72 0.23
CA GLY A 67 16.15 10.90 -0.62
C GLY A 67 15.96 10.58 -2.10
N ALA A 68 16.44 9.42 -2.54
CA ALA A 68 16.27 8.98 -3.93
C ALA A 68 14.79 8.72 -4.27
N ILE A 69 14.03 8.09 -3.36
CA ILE A 69 12.59 7.89 -3.54
C ILE A 69 11.89 9.25 -3.72
N GLU A 70 12.18 10.19 -2.85
CA GLU A 70 11.59 11.52 -2.89
C GLU A 70 11.92 12.23 -4.21
N ASN A 71 13.16 12.14 -4.67
CA ASN A 71 13.60 12.75 -5.94
C ASN A 71 12.92 12.11 -7.15
N ILE A 72 12.79 10.79 -7.18
CA ILE A 72 12.10 10.08 -8.26
C ILE A 72 10.64 10.56 -8.36
N LEU A 73 9.96 10.66 -7.23
CA LEU A 73 8.58 11.12 -7.20
C LEU A 73 8.45 12.59 -7.60
N ALA A 74 9.39 13.44 -7.18
CA ALA A 74 9.43 14.84 -7.58
C ALA A 74 9.59 14.98 -9.10
N ASP A 75 10.46 14.17 -9.71
CA ASP A 75 10.67 14.16 -11.16
C ASP A 75 9.42 13.72 -11.92
N MET A 76 8.54 12.95 -11.28
CA MET A 76 7.25 12.53 -11.83
C MET A 76 6.13 13.54 -11.53
N ASN A 77 6.45 14.66 -10.88
CA ASN A 77 5.46 15.65 -10.41
C ASN A 77 4.47 15.07 -9.40
N CYS A 78 4.86 14.03 -8.67
CA CYS A 78 4.08 13.49 -7.56
C CYS A 78 4.38 14.27 -6.29
N LYS A 79 3.36 14.81 -5.68
CA LYS A 79 3.48 15.57 -4.44
C LYS A 79 3.70 14.63 -3.26
N THR A 80 4.69 14.92 -2.43
CA THR A 80 5.02 14.13 -1.25
C THR A 80 5.11 14.98 -0.01
N ASP A 81 4.83 14.38 1.14
CA ASP A 81 5.02 14.99 2.44
C ASP A 81 5.50 13.93 3.42
N PHE A 82 6.65 13.34 3.11
CA PHE A 82 7.21 12.25 3.90
C PHE A 82 7.81 12.73 5.21
N ILE A 83 7.73 11.86 6.22
CA ILE A 83 8.41 12.01 7.49
C ILE A 83 9.81 11.40 7.36
N LYS A 84 10.83 12.19 7.63
CA LYS A 84 12.23 11.76 7.55
C LYS A 84 12.64 11.14 8.88
N LEU A 85 13.07 9.88 8.85
CA LEU A 85 13.59 9.18 10.02
C LEU A 85 15.07 9.54 10.22
N ASP A 86 15.51 9.47 11.46
CA ASP A 86 16.87 9.87 11.84
C ASP A 86 17.90 8.76 11.57
N ASN A 87 17.47 7.50 11.52
CA ASN A 87 18.37 6.35 11.43
C ASN A 87 18.04 5.46 10.25
N GLY A 88 19.05 4.73 9.78
CA GLY A 88 18.89 3.72 8.77
C GLY A 88 18.74 4.28 7.36
N PHE A 89 18.14 3.49 6.50
CA PHE A 89 17.85 3.86 5.12
C PHE A 89 16.59 3.15 4.64
N SER A 90 15.85 3.77 3.75
CA SER A 90 14.68 3.16 3.12
C SER A 90 15.09 1.89 2.38
N ARG A 91 14.25 0.87 2.44
CA ARG A 91 14.60 -0.45 1.90
C ARG A 91 14.81 -0.43 0.40
N ILE A 92 15.65 -1.36 -0.05
CA ILE A 92 15.85 -1.66 -1.45
C ILE A 92 15.26 -3.04 -1.70
N ASN A 93 14.33 -3.12 -2.64
CA ASN A 93 13.77 -4.39 -3.09
C ASN A 93 14.44 -4.75 -4.42
N VAL A 94 14.84 -6.01 -4.55
CA VAL A 94 15.45 -6.53 -5.78
C VAL A 94 14.44 -7.40 -6.50
N LYS A 95 14.20 -7.11 -7.77
CA LYS A 95 13.31 -7.90 -8.63
C LYS A 95 14.12 -8.44 -9.79
N ILE A 96 14.28 -9.75 -9.83
CA ILE A 96 15.04 -10.43 -10.87
C ILE A 96 14.07 -11.07 -11.85
N LYS A 97 14.09 -10.60 -13.09
CA LYS A 97 13.32 -11.19 -14.20
C LYS A 97 14.25 -12.08 -15.01
N SER A 98 14.00 -13.37 -14.93
CA SER A 98 14.76 -14.41 -15.60
C SER A 98 13.77 -15.45 -16.14
N ASP A 99 14.15 -16.73 -16.18
CA ASP A 99 13.21 -17.83 -16.50
C ASP A 99 12.04 -17.84 -15.51
N THR A 100 12.31 -17.47 -14.27
CA THR A 100 11.31 -17.23 -13.23
C THR A 100 11.52 -15.83 -12.66
N GLU A 101 10.48 -15.27 -12.03
CA GLU A 101 10.59 -14.01 -11.32
C GLU A 101 10.95 -14.27 -9.86
N THR A 102 12.01 -13.60 -9.39
CA THR A 102 12.43 -13.68 -7.99
C THR A 102 12.45 -12.29 -7.37
N GLU A 103 11.90 -12.18 -6.18
CA GLU A 103 11.90 -10.94 -5.43
C GLU A 103 12.63 -11.14 -4.10
N ILE A 104 13.50 -10.18 -3.77
CA ILE A 104 14.18 -10.12 -2.47
C ILE A 104 13.85 -8.76 -1.88
N ASN A 105 13.05 -8.77 -0.82
CA ASN A 105 12.54 -7.54 -0.22
C ASN A 105 13.28 -7.19 1.06
N GLY A 106 13.79 -5.95 1.13
CA GLY A 106 14.42 -5.43 2.33
C GLY A 106 13.42 -5.17 3.45
N GLN A 107 13.91 -5.12 4.68
CA GLN A 107 13.07 -4.88 5.86
C GLN A 107 12.71 -3.40 6.04
N GLY A 108 13.61 -2.50 5.70
CA GLY A 108 13.43 -1.08 5.92
C GLY A 108 13.85 -0.63 7.32
N PRO A 109 13.81 0.67 7.55
CA PRO A 109 14.24 1.27 8.81
C PRO A 109 13.18 1.12 9.91
N ASP A 110 13.60 1.18 11.16
CA ASP A 110 12.70 1.23 12.30
C ASP A 110 12.01 2.60 12.36
N ILE A 111 10.73 2.57 12.68
CA ILE A 111 9.92 3.79 12.84
C ILE A 111 9.72 4.02 14.34
N SER A 112 10.25 5.15 14.84
CA SER A 112 10.14 5.50 16.24
C SER A 112 8.73 6.01 16.59
N ASP A 113 8.41 6.00 17.88
CA ASP A 113 7.17 6.57 18.39
C ASP A 113 7.05 8.05 18.05
N GLY A 114 8.17 8.78 18.10
CA GLY A 114 8.21 10.20 17.71
C GLY A 114 7.88 10.42 16.24
N ALA A 115 8.31 9.52 15.37
CA ALA A 115 7.97 9.60 13.94
C ALA A 115 6.48 9.31 13.71
N VAL A 116 5.93 8.31 14.41
CA VAL A 116 4.49 8.01 14.36
C VAL A 116 3.67 9.21 14.83
N LYS A 117 4.12 9.88 15.88
CA LYS A 117 3.46 11.11 16.36
C LYS A 117 3.41 12.19 15.28
N LYS A 118 4.48 12.35 14.51
CA LYS A 118 4.51 13.29 13.39
C LYS A 118 3.48 12.92 12.31
N LEU A 119 3.28 11.62 12.08
CA LEU A 119 2.23 11.17 11.17
C LEU A 119 0.85 11.61 11.68
N TYR A 120 0.54 11.38 12.94
CA TYR A 120 -0.74 11.81 13.53
C TYR A 120 -0.94 13.32 13.46
N GLU A 121 0.11 14.11 13.63
CA GLU A 121 0.05 15.57 13.46
C GLU A 121 -0.36 15.94 12.03
N LYS A 122 0.17 15.24 11.02
CA LYS A 122 -0.24 15.45 9.63
C LYS A 122 -1.69 15.03 9.40
N LEU A 123 -2.13 13.92 10.01
CA LEU A 123 -3.50 13.44 9.89
C LEU A 123 -4.52 14.39 10.53
N ASP A 124 -4.11 15.14 11.56
CA ASP A 124 -4.96 16.17 12.17
C ASP A 124 -5.40 17.24 11.17
N SER A 125 -4.61 17.47 10.12
CA SER A 125 -4.92 18.49 9.12
C SER A 125 -5.92 18.03 8.05
N LEU A 126 -6.31 16.77 8.04
CA LEU A 126 -7.30 16.26 7.10
C LEU A 126 -8.69 16.84 7.43
N ASN A 127 -9.45 17.14 6.39
CA ASN A 127 -10.77 17.76 6.50
C ASN A 127 -11.86 16.76 6.09
N ASP A 128 -13.08 17.01 6.59
CA ASP A 128 -14.24 16.22 6.19
C ASP A 128 -14.35 16.16 4.65
N GLY A 129 -14.58 14.99 4.13
CA GLY A 129 -14.66 14.74 2.69
C GLY A 129 -13.35 14.30 2.05
N ASP A 130 -12.21 14.45 2.73
CA ASP A 130 -10.93 13.96 2.23
C ASP A 130 -10.90 12.44 2.18
N THR A 131 -10.04 11.91 1.32
CA THR A 131 -9.80 10.47 1.20
C THR A 131 -8.41 10.13 1.74
N LEU A 132 -8.34 9.08 2.55
CA LEU A 132 -7.08 8.54 3.06
C LEU A 132 -6.94 7.09 2.60
N VAL A 133 -5.83 6.78 1.93
CA VAL A 133 -5.52 5.42 1.47
C VAL A 133 -4.45 4.82 2.37
N LEU A 134 -4.81 3.74 3.06
CA LEU A 134 -3.90 2.93 3.87
C LEU A 134 -3.56 1.69 3.05
N ALA A 135 -2.34 1.59 2.57
CA ALA A 135 -1.96 0.51 1.66
C ALA A 135 -0.58 -0.05 1.97
N GLY A 136 -0.45 -1.37 1.81
CA GLY A 136 0.80 -2.07 1.93
C GLY A 136 1.04 -2.72 3.28
N SER A 137 2.21 -3.34 3.40
CA SER A 137 2.64 -4.02 4.61
C SER A 137 3.05 -3.04 5.70
N ILE A 138 2.95 -3.49 6.94
CA ILE A 138 3.38 -2.75 8.12
C ILE A 138 4.76 -3.28 8.53
N PRO A 139 5.78 -2.40 8.70
CA PRO A 139 7.10 -2.85 9.15
C PRO A 139 7.01 -3.47 10.54
N SER A 140 7.92 -4.41 10.83
CA SER A 140 7.95 -5.13 12.10
C SER A 140 8.15 -4.24 13.34
N SER A 141 8.67 -3.02 13.15
CA SER A 141 8.85 -2.05 14.23
C SER A 141 7.54 -1.41 14.72
N LEU A 142 6.44 -1.59 13.97
CA LEU A 142 5.12 -1.08 14.31
C LEU A 142 4.18 -2.22 14.70
N SER A 143 3.18 -1.89 15.50
CA SER A 143 2.12 -2.83 15.82
C SER A 143 1.25 -3.14 14.60
N ASP A 144 0.82 -4.39 14.46
CA ASP A 144 -0.14 -4.81 13.44
C ASP A 144 -1.47 -4.05 13.55
N SER A 145 -1.73 -3.41 14.68
CA SER A 145 -2.94 -2.64 14.93
C SER A 145 -2.87 -1.20 14.43
N ILE A 146 -1.77 -0.77 13.79
CA ILE A 146 -1.59 0.65 13.43
C ILE A 146 -2.69 1.17 12.50
N TYR A 147 -3.19 0.37 11.55
CA TYR A 147 -4.28 0.79 10.69
C TYR A 147 -5.57 1.00 11.50
N CYS A 148 -5.85 0.11 12.43
CA CYS A 148 -7.00 0.25 13.34
C CYS A 148 -6.86 1.48 14.23
N GLU A 149 -5.66 1.72 14.75
CA GLU A 149 -5.37 2.88 15.60
C GLU A 149 -5.59 4.18 14.84
N ILE A 150 -5.14 4.25 13.59
CA ILE A 150 -5.35 5.42 12.73
C ILE A 150 -6.85 5.64 12.47
N MET A 151 -7.57 4.59 12.14
CA MET A 151 -9.01 4.70 11.88
C MET A 151 -9.79 5.11 13.12
N ASP A 152 -9.42 4.58 14.29
CA ASP A 152 -10.02 4.98 15.56
C ASP A 152 -9.74 6.45 15.87
N TYR A 153 -8.50 6.88 15.67
CA TYR A 153 -8.07 8.26 15.87
C TYR A 153 -8.85 9.25 15.00
N LEU A 154 -9.17 8.85 13.78
CA LEU A 154 -9.85 9.70 12.80
C LEU A 154 -11.37 9.52 12.76
N LYS A 155 -11.94 8.74 13.67
CA LYS A 155 -13.37 8.35 13.61
C LYS A 155 -14.35 9.52 13.65
N ASP A 156 -13.97 10.65 14.25
CA ASP A 156 -14.84 11.82 14.35
C ASP A 156 -14.77 12.73 13.11
N LYS A 157 -13.86 12.46 12.19
CA LYS A 157 -13.78 13.14 10.91
C LYS A 157 -14.54 12.33 9.86
N LYS A 158 -15.21 13.01 8.95
CA LYS A 158 -15.95 12.37 7.85
C LYS A 158 -15.03 12.11 6.67
N LEU A 159 -14.16 11.15 6.83
CA LEU A 159 -13.18 10.77 5.80
C LEU A 159 -13.64 9.54 5.04
N ASN A 160 -13.20 9.44 3.78
CA ASN A 160 -13.31 8.21 3.01
C ASN A 160 -11.99 7.45 3.17
N ILE A 161 -11.99 6.40 3.98
CA ILE A 161 -10.77 5.60 4.21
C ILE A 161 -10.79 4.36 3.35
N VAL A 162 -9.77 4.22 2.51
CA VAL A 162 -9.55 3.07 1.62
C VAL A 162 -8.46 2.22 2.25
N VAL A 163 -8.71 0.92 2.38
CA VAL A 163 -7.73 -0.01 2.95
C VAL A 163 -7.38 -1.08 1.93
N ASP A 164 -6.10 -1.16 1.59
CA ASP A 164 -5.53 -2.23 0.76
C ASP A 164 -4.55 -3.02 1.64
N ALA A 165 -5.08 -3.97 2.37
CA ALA A 165 -4.34 -4.82 3.29
C ALA A 165 -4.81 -6.27 3.15
N THR A 166 -4.03 -7.21 3.70
CA THR A 166 -4.29 -8.64 3.57
C THR A 166 -4.67 -9.27 4.92
N LYS A 167 -5.41 -10.38 4.86
CA LYS A 167 -5.73 -11.26 6.01
C LYS A 167 -6.21 -10.49 7.24
N ASP A 168 -5.51 -10.68 8.36
CA ASP A 168 -5.92 -10.12 9.65
C ASP A 168 -5.92 -8.59 9.66
N LEU A 169 -4.99 -7.96 8.94
CA LEU A 169 -4.98 -6.50 8.81
C LEU A 169 -6.26 -5.99 8.17
N LEU A 170 -6.77 -6.71 7.17
CA LEU A 170 -8.01 -6.36 6.50
C LEU A 170 -9.22 -6.63 7.41
N VAL A 171 -9.31 -7.82 7.98
CA VAL A 171 -10.44 -8.20 8.83
C VAL A 171 -10.58 -7.25 10.03
N ASN A 172 -9.46 -6.90 10.65
CA ASN A 172 -9.46 -6.06 11.85
C ASN A 172 -9.95 -4.64 11.61
N VAL A 173 -9.83 -4.10 10.39
CA VAL A 173 -10.30 -2.74 10.10
C VAL A 173 -11.78 -2.66 9.75
N LEU A 174 -12.44 -3.79 9.44
CA LEU A 174 -13.82 -3.80 8.99
C LEU A 174 -14.80 -3.19 9.99
N LYS A 175 -14.56 -3.37 11.28
CA LYS A 175 -15.40 -2.78 12.34
C LYS A 175 -15.39 -1.24 12.34
N TYR A 176 -14.37 -0.63 11.73
CA TYR A 176 -14.29 0.83 11.58
C TYR A 176 -14.95 1.34 10.30
N LYS A 177 -15.60 0.46 9.56
CA LYS A 177 -16.42 0.79 8.38
C LYS A 177 -15.62 1.55 7.31
N PRO A 178 -14.54 0.96 6.78
CA PRO A 178 -13.80 1.60 5.70
C PRO A 178 -14.69 1.85 4.48
N PHE A 179 -14.44 2.96 3.80
CA PHE A 179 -15.18 3.33 2.59
C PHE A 179 -15.00 2.30 1.48
N LEU A 180 -13.78 1.77 1.33
CA LEU A 180 -13.45 0.78 0.33
C LEU A 180 -12.35 -0.14 0.84
N VAL A 181 -12.51 -1.43 0.59
CA VAL A 181 -11.44 -2.43 0.76
C VAL A 181 -11.18 -3.10 -0.58
N LYS A 182 -9.92 -3.51 -0.81
CA LYS A 182 -9.49 -4.05 -2.10
C LYS A 182 -8.72 -5.36 -1.95
N PRO A 183 -9.40 -6.46 -1.58
CA PRO A 183 -8.78 -7.78 -1.59
C PRO A 183 -8.76 -8.36 -3.00
N ASN A 184 -7.91 -9.37 -3.23
CA ASN A 184 -8.06 -10.21 -4.40
C ASN A 184 -8.90 -11.44 -4.04
N ASN A 185 -9.25 -12.25 -5.04
CA ASN A 185 -10.08 -13.44 -4.83
C ASN A 185 -9.44 -14.46 -3.88
N HIS A 186 -8.12 -14.62 -3.92
CA HIS A 186 -7.41 -15.54 -3.02
C HIS A 186 -7.46 -15.06 -1.57
N GLU A 187 -7.29 -13.78 -1.35
CA GLU A 187 -7.34 -13.17 -0.02
C GLU A 187 -8.73 -13.30 0.61
N ILE A 188 -9.79 -13.08 -0.16
CA ILE A 188 -11.16 -13.31 0.32
C ILE A 188 -11.36 -14.81 0.63
N GLY A 189 -10.88 -15.68 -0.25
CA GLY A 189 -10.96 -17.12 -0.04
C GLY A 189 -10.30 -17.54 1.27
N GLU A 190 -9.13 -16.99 1.57
CA GLU A 190 -8.43 -17.28 2.84
C GLU A 190 -9.22 -16.81 4.07
N ILE A 191 -9.85 -15.63 3.99
CA ILE A 191 -10.63 -15.07 5.09
C ILE A 191 -11.83 -15.99 5.42
N PHE A 192 -12.51 -16.52 4.41
CA PHE A 192 -13.72 -17.32 4.60
C PHE A 192 -13.50 -18.83 4.50
N GLY A 193 -12.25 -19.28 4.30
CA GLY A 193 -11.94 -20.70 4.22
C GLY A 193 -12.47 -21.40 2.97
N VAL A 194 -12.52 -20.70 1.84
CA VAL A 194 -13.04 -21.22 0.57
C VAL A 194 -12.08 -20.87 -0.57
N GLU A 195 -12.24 -21.59 -1.69
CA GLU A 195 -11.52 -21.29 -2.92
C GLU A 195 -12.47 -20.59 -3.90
N LEU A 196 -12.08 -19.39 -4.36
CA LEU A 196 -12.92 -18.57 -5.24
C LEU A 196 -12.16 -18.30 -6.54
N LYS A 197 -12.74 -18.75 -7.66
CA LYS A 197 -12.10 -18.66 -8.98
C LYS A 197 -12.84 -17.73 -9.97
N THR A 198 -14.15 -17.59 -9.80
CA THR A 198 -14.98 -16.82 -10.73
C THR A 198 -15.59 -15.60 -10.07
N ARG A 199 -15.98 -14.63 -10.89
CA ARG A 199 -16.67 -13.43 -10.40
C ARG A 199 -17.97 -13.77 -9.66
N SER A 200 -18.75 -14.70 -10.20
CA SER A 200 -20.00 -15.10 -9.57
C SER A 200 -19.80 -15.76 -8.19
N GLU A 201 -18.72 -16.52 -8.02
CA GLU A 201 -18.37 -17.12 -6.72
C GLU A 201 -17.99 -16.07 -5.67
N VAL A 202 -17.36 -14.97 -6.11
CA VAL A 202 -16.84 -13.92 -5.24
C VAL A 202 -17.94 -13.03 -4.65
N VAL A 203 -18.99 -12.75 -5.43
CA VAL A 203 -20.02 -11.76 -5.05
C VAL A 203 -20.63 -12.02 -3.66
N PRO A 204 -21.05 -13.23 -3.27
CA PRO A 204 -21.61 -13.46 -1.95
C PRO A 204 -20.64 -13.13 -0.82
N TYR A 205 -19.35 -13.40 -1.01
CA TYR A 205 -18.33 -13.15 0.01
C TYR A 205 -17.96 -11.67 0.10
N ALA A 206 -17.97 -10.94 -1.02
CA ALA A 206 -17.84 -9.49 -1.00
C ALA A 206 -18.99 -8.84 -0.21
N LYS A 207 -20.22 -9.37 -0.37
CA LYS A 207 -21.38 -8.92 0.41
C LYS A 207 -21.21 -9.23 1.89
N LYS A 208 -20.64 -10.38 2.24
CA LYS A 208 -20.32 -10.70 3.64
C LYS A 208 -19.32 -9.68 4.24
N MET A 209 -18.38 -9.24 3.47
CA MET A 209 -17.45 -8.19 3.93
C MET A 209 -18.16 -6.87 4.16
N GLN A 210 -19.17 -6.53 3.37
CA GLN A 210 -20.02 -5.36 3.64
C GLN A 210 -20.81 -5.53 4.95
N GLU A 211 -21.34 -6.70 5.20
CA GLU A 211 -22.02 -7.01 6.48
C GLU A 211 -21.08 -6.87 7.67
N MET A 212 -19.79 -7.17 7.48
CA MET A 212 -18.76 -7.02 8.50
C MET A 212 -18.31 -5.57 8.70
N GLY A 213 -18.67 -4.65 7.79
CA GLY A 213 -18.41 -3.23 7.96
C GLY A 213 -17.96 -2.45 6.72
N ALA A 214 -17.33 -3.08 5.74
CA ALA A 214 -16.86 -2.37 4.54
C ALA A 214 -18.05 -1.77 3.76
N LYS A 215 -17.98 -0.50 3.43
CA LYS A 215 -19.05 0.13 2.65
C LYS A 215 -19.04 -0.37 1.21
N ASN A 216 -17.86 -0.42 0.62
CA ASN A 216 -17.66 -0.89 -0.75
C ASN A 216 -16.53 -1.92 -0.78
N VAL A 217 -16.62 -2.89 -1.68
CA VAL A 217 -15.61 -3.94 -1.84
C VAL A 217 -15.24 -4.06 -3.32
N LEU A 218 -13.94 -3.91 -3.62
CA LEU A 218 -13.40 -4.15 -4.94
C LEU A 218 -12.51 -5.38 -4.88
N VAL A 219 -12.89 -6.44 -5.60
CA VAL A 219 -12.13 -7.68 -5.62
C VAL A 219 -11.39 -7.79 -6.94
N SER A 220 -10.07 -7.84 -6.89
CA SER A 220 -9.25 -8.07 -8.08
C SER A 220 -9.21 -9.57 -8.39
N MET A 221 -9.37 -9.93 -9.67
CA MET A 221 -9.51 -11.30 -10.14
C MET A 221 -8.46 -11.69 -11.17
N ALA A 222 -7.30 -11.03 -11.18
CA ALA A 222 -6.26 -11.24 -12.18
C ALA A 222 -6.83 -11.19 -13.61
N GLY A 223 -6.70 -12.26 -14.41
CA GLY A 223 -7.17 -12.32 -15.78
C GLY A 223 -8.69 -12.18 -15.95
N GLU A 224 -9.46 -12.41 -14.88
CA GLU A 224 -10.93 -12.28 -14.88
C GLU A 224 -11.40 -10.83 -14.61
N GLY A 225 -10.48 -9.87 -14.48
CA GLY A 225 -10.80 -8.48 -14.21
C GLY A 225 -11.05 -8.19 -12.74
N ALA A 226 -12.22 -7.63 -12.42
CA ALA A 226 -12.55 -7.26 -11.05
C ALA A 226 -14.04 -7.33 -10.78
N VAL A 227 -14.41 -7.45 -9.51
CA VAL A 227 -15.79 -7.39 -9.04
C VAL A 227 -15.90 -6.21 -8.07
N PHE A 228 -16.85 -5.33 -8.33
CA PHE A 228 -17.15 -4.23 -7.43
C PHE A 228 -18.53 -4.42 -6.83
N VAL A 229 -18.62 -4.40 -5.51
CA VAL A 229 -19.88 -4.43 -4.78
C VAL A 229 -19.99 -3.13 -4.00
N GLY A 230 -20.87 -2.27 -4.43
CA GLY A 230 -21.04 -0.94 -3.87
C GLY A 230 -22.09 -0.86 -2.79
N GLU A 231 -22.01 0.21 -2.03
CA GLU A 231 -22.99 0.59 -1.01
C GLU A 231 -24.32 0.95 -1.70
N ASN A 232 -25.44 0.50 -1.15
CA ASN A 232 -26.78 0.84 -1.64
C ASN A 232 -27.27 2.18 -1.09
#